data_a1c1640bdf66a72b8afb76c820c7d8cf
#
_entry.id   a1c1640bdf66a72b8afb76c820c7d8cf
#
_cell.length_a   1.000
_cell.length_b   1.000
_cell.length_c   1.000
_cell.angle_alpha   90.00
_cell.angle_beta   90.00
_cell.angle_gamma   90.00
#
_symmetry.space_group_name_H-M   'P 1'
#
loop_
_entity.id
_entity.type
_entity.pdbx_description
1 polymer ?
#
loop_
_entity_poly.entity_id
_entity_poly.type
_entity_poly.pdbx_seq_one_letter_code
_entity_poly.pdbx_strand_id
1 'polypeptide(L)'
;MVTGALAVLLVLTAVWAVKLIQVARSVNANAAYWSQPRGEPGGLLYVALGDSAAQGIGASEPDKGYVGLIAQRLRDGTGRAVQVVNLSTSGARIGDVLDTQLPALGSLRQTPDIVTVAIGGNDIRAYDRATFGAATDQLTAALPRGTYVADAPYFMHGRWQRDAAQAADLLRASAVEHGLRPVPLHDALKAQGWQAMLTQFAADWFHPNDRGHRVWADAFWSRISAADDRFS
;
A
#
# COMPACT_ATOMS: atom_id res chain seq x y z
N MET A 1 36.19 -25.17 14.35
CA MET A 1 35.53 -24.35 13.30
C MET A 1 34.02 -24.68 13.11
N VAL A 2 33.59 -25.95 13.16
CA VAL A 2 32.16 -26.35 12.99
C VAL A 2 31.24 -25.79 14.07
N THR A 3 31.69 -25.78 15.34
CA THR A 3 30.90 -25.26 16.47
C THR A 3 30.58 -23.76 16.36
N GLY A 4 31.53 -22.97 15.84
CA GLY A 4 31.31 -21.52 15.63
C GLY A 4 30.30 -21.24 14.52
N ALA A 5 30.36 -21.98 13.41
CA ALA A 5 29.41 -21.84 12.30
C ALA A 5 27.97 -22.20 12.73
N LEU A 6 27.83 -23.26 13.55
CA LEU A 6 26.52 -23.66 14.08
C LEU A 6 25.94 -22.58 15.01
N ALA A 7 26.75 -22.00 15.89
CA ALA A 7 26.32 -20.93 16.77
C ALA A 7 25.85 -19.68 16.00
N VAL A 8 26.58 -19.28 14.95
CA VAL A 8 26.18 -18.17 14.08
C VAL A 8 24.86 -18.46 13.37
N LEU A 9 24.68 -19.68 12.84
CA LEU A 9 23.43 -20.06 12.17
C LEU A 9 22.23 -20.02 13.13
N LEU A 10 22.41 -20.51 14.36
CA LEU A 10 21.37 -20.46 15.39
C LEU A 10 20.99 -19.02 15.77
N VAL A 11 21.96 -18.14 15.88
CA VAL A 11 21.70 -16.71 16.14
C VAL A 11 20.94 -16.06 14.97
N LEU A 12 21.35 -16.30 13.74
CA LEU A 12 20.68 -15.76 12.56
C LEU A 12 19.25 -16.28 12.42
N THR A 13 19.00 -17.56 12.66
CA THR A 13 17.65 -18.13 12.65
C THR A 13 16.78 -17.57 13.78
N ALA A 14 17.33 -17.37 14.97
CA ALA A 14 16.61 -16.76 16.10
C ALA A 14 16.24 -15.30 15.79
N VAL A 15 17.17 -14.51 15.24
CA VAL A 15 16.92 -13.13 14.83
C VAL A 15 15.84 -13.06 13.75
N TRP A 16 15.92 -13.95 12.75
CA TRP A 16 14.88 -14.00 11.70
C TRP A 16 13.51 -14.40 12.28
N ALA A 17 13.43 -15.40 13.16
CA ALA A 17 12.18 -15.80 13.80
C ALA A 17 11.57 -14.66 14.63
N VAL A 18 12.37 -13.90 15.38
CA VAL A 18 11.90 -12.71 16.12
C VAL A 18 11.32 -11.67 15.18
N LYS A 19 12.00 -11.37 14.08
CA LYS A 19 11.49 -10.42 13.07
C LYS A 19 10.19 -10.89 12.42
N LEU A 20 10.05 -12.19 12.15
CA LEU A 20 8.82 -12.77 11.61
C LEU A 20 7.65 -12.62 12.60
N ILE A 21 7.90 -12.87 13.88
CA ILE A 21 6.90 -12.65 14.94
C ILE A 21 6.54 -11.16 15.05
N GLN A 22 7.50 -10.25 14.89
CA GLN A 22 7.22 -8.82 14.88
C GLN A 22 6.29 -8.42 13.73
N VAL A 23 6.52 -8.93 12.51
CA VAL A 23 5.62 -8.71 11.36
C VAL A 23 4.21 -9.24 11.66
N ALA A 24 4.10 -10.45 12.21
CA ALA A 24 2.80 -11.01 12.56
C ALA A 24 2.05 -10.17 13.62
N ARG A 25 2.77 -9.69 14.63
CA ARG A 25 2.20 -8.81 15.69
C ARG A 25 1.84 -7.43 15.18
N SER A 26 2.54 -6.92 14.17
CA SER A 26 2.24 -5.58 13.60
C SER A 26 0.85 -5.51 12.98
N VAL A 27 0.25 -6.63 12.53
CA VAL A 27 -1.10 -6.66 11.97
C VAL A 27 -2.11 -6.07 12.95
N ASN A 28 -2.16 -6.58 14.18
CA ASN A 28 -3.09 -6.07 15.20
C ASN A 28 -2.68 -4.69 15.72
N ALA A 29 -1.37 -4.44 15.87
CA ALA A 29 -0.87 -3.16 16.34
C ALA A 29 -1.17 -2.03 15.35
N ASN A 30 -0.96 -2.26 14.05
CA ASN A 30 -1.23 -1.27 13.02
C ASN A 30 -2.75 -1.07 12.81
N ALA A 31 -3.55 -2.13 12.90
CA ALA A 31 -5.01 -2.01 12.89
C ALA A 31 -5.50 -1.14 14.07
N ALA A 32 -4.99 -1.36 15.27
CA ALA A 32 -5.30 -0.53 16.44
C ALA A 32 -4.79 0.91 16.28
N TYR A 33 -3.59 1.10 15.71
CA TYR A 33 -3.07 2.44 15.42
C TYR A 33 -3.99 3.22 14.48
N TRP A 34 -4.44 2.60 13.39
CA TRP A 34 -5.28 3.22 12.37
C TRP A 34 -6.78 3.21 12.69
N SER A 35 -7.20 2.64 13.82
CA SER A 35 -8.62 2.62 14.23
C SER A 35 -9.21 4.01 14.48
N GLN A 36 -8.37 5.03 14.58
CA GLN A 36 -8.74 6.43 14.74
C GLN A 36 -7.94 7.31 13.76
N PRO A 37 -8.49 8.45 13.34
CA PRO A 37 -7.76 9.43 12.54
C PRO A 37 -6.44 9.83 13.21
N ARG A 38 -5.39 10.04 12.42
CA ARG A 38 -4.07 10.47 12.87
C ARG A 38 -3.72 11.84 12.33
N GLY A 39 -2.97 12.60 13.12
CA GLY A 39 -2.61 13.97 12.81
C GLY A 39 -3.65 14.98 13.29
N GLU A 40 -3.49 16.23 12.90
CA GLU A 40 -4.29 17.34 13.40
C GLU A 40 -5.52 17.60 12.51
N PRO A 41 -6.71 17.77 13.11
CA PRO A 41 -7.92 18.12 12.35
C PRO A 41 -7.88 19.57 11.85
N GLY A 42 -8.74 19.88 10.86
CA GLY A 42 -8.87 21.23 10.30
C GLY A 42 -7.87 21.59 9.21
N GLY A 43 -6.97 20.67 8.85
CA GLY A 43 -6.09 20.77 7.72
C GLY A 43 -6.58 19.99 6.50
N LEU A 44 -5.63 19.41 5.76
CA LEU A 44 -5.93 18.49 4.67
C LEU A 44 -6.45 17.17 5.22
N LEU A 45 -7.51 16.62 4.63
CA LEU A 45 -7.98 15.27 4.90
C LEU A 45 -7.42 14.30 3.86
N TYR A 46 -6.52 13.43 4.27
CA TYR A 46 -5.99 12.34 3.47
C TYR A 46 -6.64 11.02 3.87
N VAL A 47 -7.27 10.32 2.92
CA VAL A 47 -7.89 9.01 3.15
C VAL A 47 -7.15 7.94 2.35
N ALA A 48 -6.81 6.84 3.02
CA ALA A 48 -6.18 5.69 2.40
C ALA A 48 -7.10 4.46 2.47
N LEU A 49 -7.31 3.81 1.33
CA LEU A 49 -7.95 2.52 1.20
C LEU A 49 -6.93 1.48 0.74
N GLY A 50 -7.18 0.22 1.07
CA GLY A 50 -6.29 -0.84 0.62
C GLY A 50 -6.21 -2.02 1.60
N ASP A 51 -5.05 -2.65 1.60
CA ASP A 51 -4.77 -3.84 2.38
C ASP A 51 -3.67 -3.62 3.45
N SER A 52 -2.93 -4.67 3.77
CA SER A 52 -1.84 -4.66 4.74
C SER A 52 -0.72 -3.68 4.40
N ALA A 53 -0.44 -3.44 3.12
CA ALA A 53 0.56 -2.46 2.72
C ALA A 53 0.13 -1.04 3.10
N ALA A 54 -1.16 -0.71 2.96
CA ALA A 54 -1.71 0.58 3.39
C ALA A 54 -1.71 0.74 4.92
N GLN A 55 -1.82 -0.36 5.67
CA GLN A 55 -1.62 -0.35 7.12
C GLN A 55 -0.16 -0.22 7.55
N GLY A 56 0.79 -0.31 6.62
CA GLY A 56 2.21 -0.24 6.93
C GLY A 56 2.78 -1.52 7.51
N ILE A 57 2.18 -2.70 7.20
CA ILE A 57 2.73 -3.99 7.65
C ILE A 57 4.12 -4.18 7.05
N GLY A 58 5.07 -4.60 7.90
CA GLY A 58 6.47 -4.75 7.53
C GLY A 58 7.34 -3.52 7.76
N ALA A 59 6.76 -2.34 7.91
CA ALA A 59 7.47 -1.16 8.37
C ALA A 59 7.83 -1.27 9.86
N SER A 60 8.84 -0.54 10.30
CA SER A 60 9.26 -0.52 11.70
C SER A 60 8.24 0.15 12.62
N GLU A 61 7.43 1.07 12.09
CA GLU A 61 6.34 1.78 12.75
C GLU A 61 5.20 2.01 11.74
N PRO A 62 3.93 2.13 12.16
CA PRO A 62 2.80 2.29 11.23
C PRO A 62 2.91 3.52 10.31
N ASP A 63 3.42 4.63 10.84
CA ASP A 63 3.62 5.89 10.11
C ASP A 63 4.85 5.90 9.18
N LYS A 64 5.74 4.90 9.29
CA LYS A 64 6.80 4.63 8.32
C LYS A 64 6.31 3.78 7.14
N GLY A 65 5.08 3.31 7.18
CA GLY A 65 4.36 2.80 6.01
C GLY A 65 4.14 3.91 4.97
N TYR A 66 3.88 3.53 3.73
CA TYR A 66 3.74 4.51 2.63
C TYR A 66 2.65 5.57 2.88
N VAL A 67 1.58 5.22 3.59
CA VAL A 67 0.51 6.17 3.95
C VAL A 67 1.03 7.26 4.88
N GLY A 68 1.76 6.89 5.92
CA GLY A 68 2.38 7.87 6.83
C GLY A 68 3.43 8.74 6.13
N LEU A 69 4.24 8.15 5.24
CA LEU A 69 5.23 8.89 4.44
C LEU A 69 4.58 9.89 3.48
N ILE A 70 3.46 9.54 2.83
CA ILE A 70 2.69 10.48 2.00
C ILE A 70 2.13 11.62 2.87
N ALA A 71 1.56 11.30 4.03
CA ALA A 71 1.04 12.31 4.96
C ALA A 71 2.14 13.28 5.43
N GLN A 72 3.35 12.77 5.68
CA GLN A 72 4.50 13.62 6.01
C GLN A 72 4.83 14.58 4.85
N ARG A 73 4.94 14.06 3.62
CA ARG A 73 5.23 14.89 2.44
C ARG A 73 4.18 15.96 2.18
N LEU A 74 2.90 15.64 2.43
CA LEU A 74 1.80 16.60 2.33
C LEU A 74 1.98 17.74 3.36
N ARG A 75 2.35 17.42 4.61
CA ARG A 75 2.67 18.45 5.62
C ARG A 75 3.84 19.32 5.21
N ASP A 76 4.93 18.67 4.78
CA ASP A 76 6.18 19.35 4.44
C ASP A 76 6.02 20.25 3.21
N GLY A 77 5.31 19.77 2.17
CA GLY A 77 5.10 20.53 0.93
C GLY A 77 4.08 21.66 1.06
N THR A 78 3.05 21.49 1.90
CA THR A 78 1.97 22.50 2.02
C THR A 78 2.09 23.43 3.23
N GLY A 79 2.88 23.04 4.22
CA GLY A 79 2.91 23.72 5.52
C GLY A 79 1.60 23.62 6.31
N ARG A 80 0.63 22.80 5.87
CA ARG A 80 -0.69 22.63 6.50
C ARG A 80 -0.71 21.39 7.39
N ALA A 81 -1.58 21.42 8.41
CA ALA A 81 -1.93 20.21 9.14
C ALA A 81 -2.54 19.17 8.19
N VAL A 82 -2.26 17.89 8.44
CA VAL A 82 -2.81 16.77 7.66
C VAL A 82 -3.41 15.77 8.63
N GLN A 83 -4.70 15.51 8.47
CA GLN A 83 -5.39 14.43 9.15
C GLN A 83 -5.45 13.22 8.21
N VAL A 84 -5.07 12.05 8.70
CA VAL A 84 -5.11 10.78 7.98
C VAL A 84 -6.23 9.93 8.53
N VAL A 85 -7.11 9.46 7.65
CA VAL A 85 -8.09 8.39 7.90
C VAL A 85 -7.66 7.20 7.05
N ASN A 86 -7.20 6.14 7.70
CA ASN A 86 -6.77 4.92 7.02
C ASN A 86 -7.86 3.84 7.19
N LEU A 87 -8.59 3.58 6.12
CA LEU A 87 -9.70 2.63 6.07
C LEU A 87 -9.25 1.22 5.65
N SER A 88 -7.97 1.03 5.39
CA SER A 88 -7.42 -0.25 4.92
C SER A 88 -7.53 -1.35 5.96
N THR A 89 -7.59 -2.59 5.48
CA THR A 89 -7.66 -3.78 6.32
C THR A 89 -6.67 -4.84 5.82
N SER A 90 -5.83 -5.37 6.71
CA SER A 90 -4.88 -6.45 6.35
C SER A 90 -5.60 -7.64 5.75
N GLY A 91 -5.09 -8.14 4.62
CA GLY A 91 -5.68 -9.26 3.88
C GLY A 91 -6.83 -8.87 2.94
N ALA A 92 -7.27 -7.62 2.94
CA ALA A 92 -8.37 -7.16 2.09
C ALA A 92 -8.10 -7.41 0.60
N ARG A 93 -9.16 -7.74 -0.11
CA ARG A 93 -9.26 -7.88 -1.56
C ARG A 93 -10.13 -6.75 -2.12
N ILE A 94 -10.25 -6.68 -3.45
CA ILE A 94 -11.09 -5.67 -4.09
C ILE A 94 -12.53 -5.70 -3.56
N GLY A 95 -13.12 -6.90 -3.37
CA GLY A 95 -14.46 -7.05 -2.79
C GLY A 95 -14.58 -6.44 -1.40
N ASP A 96 -13.58 -6.60 -0.54
CA ASP A 96 -13.60 -6.02 0.80
C ASP A 96 -13.58 -4.48 0.78
N VAL A 97 -12.88 -3.89 -0.20
CA VAL A 97 -12.91 -2.43 -0.39
C VAL A 97 -14.30 -1.97 -0.79
N LEU A 98 -14.95 -2.67 -1.73
CA LEU A 98 -16.32 -2.39 -2.17
C LEU A 98 -17.32 -2.49 -1.02
N ASP A 99 -17.23 -3.54 -0.22
CA ASP A 99 -18.22 -3.89 0.78
C ASP A 99 -18.07 -3.09 2.09
N THR A 100 -16.85 -2.67 2.43
CA THR A 100 -16.58 -2.07 3.74
C THR A 100 -15.90 -0.70 3.67
N GLN A 101 -14.84 -0.55 2.88
CA GLN A 101 -14.03 0.67 2.90
C GLN A 101 -14.70 1.83 2.13
N LEU A 102 -15.32 1.55 0.99
CA LEU A 102 -16.08 2.58 0.23
C LEU A 102 -17.29 3.12 1.00
N PRO A 103 -18.13 2.29 1.63
CA PRO A 103 -19.20 2.80 2.52
C PRO A 103 -18.63 3.65 3.66
N ALA A 104 -17.52 3.25 4.26
CA ALA A 104 -16.86 4.03 5.31
C ALA A 104 -16.34 5.37 4.78
N LEU A 105 -15.72 5.40 3.58
CA LEU A 105 -15.32 6.63 2.90
C LEU A 105 -16.53 7.57 2.67
N GLY A 106 -17.65 7.01 2.17
CA GLY A 106 -18.88 7.77 1.92
C GLY A 106 -19.56 8.32 3.19
N SER A 107 -19.26 7.75 4.36
CA SER A 107 -19.80 8.19 5.66
C SER A 107 -18.99 9.32 6.32
N LEU A 108 -17.85 9.71 5.75
CA LEU A 108 -17.05 10.81 6.29
C LEU A 108 -17.78 12.13 6.17
N ARG A 109 -17.74 12.94 7.24
CA ARG A 109 -18.39 14.26 7.27
C ARG A 109 -17.68 15.30 6.38
N GLN A 110 -16.39 15.16 6.22
CA GLN A 110 -15.55 16.04 5.41
C GLN A 110 -15.20 15.34 4.12
N THR A 111 -15.27 16.05 2.99
CA THR A 111 -14.78 15.55 1.70
C THR A 111 -13.25 15.45 1.77
N PRO A 112 -12.67 14.30 1.45
CA PRO A 112 -11.21 14.17 1.39
C PRO A 112 -10.57 15.09 0.35
N ASP A 113 -9.45 15.70 0.71
CA ASP A 113 -8.59 16.42 -0.23
C ASP A 113 -7.79 15.44 -1.11
N ILE A 114 -7.41 14.30 -0.55
CA ILE A 114 -6.64 13.25 -1.22
C ILE A 114 -7.20 11.88 -0.83
N VAL A 115 -7.39 11.02 -1.82
CA VAL A 115 -7.72 9.60 -1.63
C VAL A 115 -6.70 8.76 -2.37
N THR A 116 -6.12 7.77 -1.68
CA THR A 116 -5.24 6.75 -2.29
C THR A 116 -5.84 5.36 -2.12
N VAL A 117 -5.68 4.52 -3.13
CA VAL A 117 -6.08 3.11 -3.11
C VAL A 117 -4.91 2.25 -3.58
N ALA A 118 -4.54 1.25 -2.78
CA ALA A 118 -3.62 0.20 -3.17
C ALA A 118 -4.21 -1.15 -2.76
N ILE A 119 -4.72 -1.89 -3.74
CA ILE A 119 -5.47 -3.13 -3.54
C ILE A 119 -5.25 -4.09 -4.70
N GLY A 120 -5.63 -5.35 -4.54
CA GLY A 120 -5.55 -6.37 -5.59
C GLY A 120 -4.36 -7.32 -5.41
N GLY A 121 -3.39 -6.99 -4.56
CA GLY A 121 -2.26 -7.87 -4.27
C GLY A 121 -2.69 -9.23 -3.70
N ASN A 122 -3.69 -9.25 -2.83
CA ASN A 122 -4.23 -10.48 -2.23
C ASN A 122 -5.11 -11.30 -3.20
N ASP A 123 -5.65 -10.67 -4.24
CA ASP A 123 -6.46 -11.30 -5.27
C ASP A 123 -5.61 -12.19 -6.19
N ILE A 124 -4.31 -11.89 -6.33
CA ILE A 124 -3.39 -12.62 -7.21
C ILE A 124 -3.27 -14.11 -6.85
N ARG A 125 -3.48 -14.47 -5.59
CA ARG A 125 -3.42 -15.88 -5.16
C ARG A 125 -4.48 -16.77 -5.82
N ALA A 126 -5.62 -16.20 -6.17
CA ALA A 126 -6.75 -16.87 -6.83
C ALA A 126 -7.17 -16.08 -8.07
N TYR A 127 -6.18 -15.58 -8.82
CA TYR A 127 -6.42 -14.71 -9.97
C TYR A 127 -7.18 -15.44 -11.08
N ASP A 128 -8.31 -14.86 -11.45
CA ASP A 128 -9.03 -15.07 -12.70
C ASP A 128 -9.22 -13.73 -13.39
N ARG A 129 -8.80 -13.61 -14.64
CA ARG A 129 -8.78 -12.34 -15.36
C ARG A 129 -10.15 -11.69 -15.48
N ALA A 130 -11.20 -12.49 -15.73
CA ALA A 130 -12.54 -11.97 -15.95
C ALA A 130 -13.13 -11.45 -14.62
N THR A 131 -13.04 -12.26 -13.57
CA THR A 131 -13.52 -11.92 -12.24
C THR A 131 -12.77 -10.70 -11.67
N PHE A 132 -11.43 -10.68 -11.81
CA PHE A 132 -10.61 -9.55 -11.37
C PHE A 132 -10.95 -8.27 -12.14
N GLY A 133 -11.13 -8.38 -13.47
CA GLY A 133 -11.49 -7.25 -14.31
C GLY A 133 -12.84 -6.64 -13.94
N ALA A 134 -13.86 -7.49 -13.73
CA ALA A 134 -15.18 -7.04 -13.30
C ALA A 134 -15.16 -6.35 -11.93
N ALA A 135 -14.45 -6.93 -10.95
CA ALA A 135 -14.32 -6.34 -9.63
C ALA A 135 -13.53 -5.01 -9.67
N THR A 136 -12.50 -4.93 -10.50
CA THR A 136 -11.72 -3.71 -10.74
C THR A 136 -12.60 -2.59 -11.30
N ASP A 137 -13.41 -2.90 -12.32
CA ASP A 137 -14.31 -1.93 -12.94
C ASP A 137 -15.34 -1.41 -11.95
N GLN A 138 -15.96 -2.29 -11.16
CA GLN A 138 -16.88 -1.89 -10.10
C GLN A 138 -16.22 -0.98 -9.06
N LEU A 139 -14.99 -1.30 -8.65
CA LEU A 139 -14.22 -0.49 -7.70
C LEU A 139 -13.94 0.90 -8.27
N THR A 140 -13.37 0.96 -9.45
CA THR A 140 -12.95 2.24 -10.05
C THR A 140 -14.13 3.13 -10.41
N ALA A 141 -15.25 2.55 -10.85
CA ALA A 141 -16.49 3.28 -11.08
C ALA A 141 -17.09 3.91 -9.79
N ALA A 142 -16.88 3.26 -8.64
CA ALA A 142 -17.42 3.71 -7.36
C ALA A 142 -16.52 4.71 -6.61
N LEU A 143 -15.24 4.82 -6.99
CA LEU A 143 -14.29 5.72 -6.34
C LEU A 143 -14.54 7.20 -6.72
N PRO A 144 -14.31 8.15 -5.81
CA PRO A 144 -14.33 9.57 -6.13
C PRO A 144 -13.37 9.91 -7.26
N ARG A 145 -13.79 10.76 -8.20
CA ARG A 145 -12.91 11.22 -9.31
C ARG A 145 -11.63 11.82 -8.75
N GLY A 146 -10.52 11.57 -9.43
CA GLY A 146 -9.22 12.05 -9.03
C GLY A 146 -8.54 11.24 -7.92
N THR A 147 -9.16 10.15 -7.45
CA THR A 147 -8.51 9.19 -6.54
C THR A 147 -7.25 8.61 -7.19
N TYR A 148 -6.16 8.51 -6.42
CA TYR A 148 -4.92 7.88 -6.84
C TYR A 148 -5.01 6.36 -6.63
N VAL A 149 -4.99 5.59 -7.70
CA VAL A 149 -5.13 4.13 -7.67
C VAL A 149 -3.81 3.49 -8.10
N ALA A 150 -3.15 2.80 -7.18
CA ALA A 150 -1.98 1.99 -7.52
C ALA A 150 -2.41 0.76 -8.32
N ASP A 151 -1.63 0.46 -9.35
CA ASP A 151 -1.73 -0.83 -10.02
C ASP A 151 -1.16 -1.97 -9.13
N ALA A 152 -1.37 -3.25 -9.54
CA ALA A 152 -0.96 -4.39 -8.72
C ALA A 152 0.56 -4.42 -8.50
N PRO A 153 1.05 -4.80 -7.31
CA PRO A 153 2.47 -4.81 -7.01
C PRO A 153 3.24 -5.83 -7.86
N TYR A 154 4.54 -5.61 -8.03
CA TYR A 154 5.45 -6.51 -8.73
C TYR A 154 5.88 -7.67 -7.82
N PHE A 155 5.61 -8.93 -8.22
CA PHE A 155 5.89 -10.14 -7.45
C PHE A 155 7.20 -10.84 -7.83
N MET A 156 8.11 -10.16 -8.51
CA MET A 156 9.45 -10.60 -8.90
C MET A 156 9.47 -11.70 -9.97
N HIS A 157 8.81 -12.86 -9.77
CA HIS A 157 8.89 -14.01 -10.69
C HIS A 157 7.71 -14.98 -10.56
N GLY A 158 7.65 -15.95 -11.46
CA GLY A 158 6.69 -17.04 -11.45
C GLY A 158 5.31 -16.66 -11.98
N ARG A 159 4.33 -17.51 -11.68
CA ARG A 159 2.95 -17.30 -12.15
C ARG A 159 2.32 -16.07 -11.52
N TRP A 160 2.53 -15.84 -10.24
CA TRP A 160 1.99 -14.67 -9.55
C TRP A 160 2.46 -13.35 -10.18
N GLN A 161 3.70 -13.30 -10.68
CA GLN A 161 4.18 -12.14 -11.42
C GLN A 161 3.46 -11.95 -12.76
N ARG A 162 3.17 -13.05 -13.50
CA ARG A 162 2.42 -12.94 -14.76
C ARG A 162 0.99 -12.47 -14.51
N ASP A 163 0.35 -13.03 -13.47
CA ASP A 163 -1.00 -12.67 -13.06
C ASP A 163 -1.06 -11.21 -12.56
N ALA A 164 -0.08 -10.79 -11.76
CA ALA A 164 0.04 -9.41 -11.28
C ALA A 164 0.28 -8.39 -12.40
N ALA A 165 1.05 -8.74 -13.42
CA ALA A 165 1.25 -7.87 -14.57
C ALA A 165 -0.08 -7.63 -15.33
N GLN A 166 -0.88 -8.69 -15.54
CA GLN A 166 -2.21 -8.55 -16.14
C GLN A 166 -3.18 -7.76 -15.25
N ALA A 167 -3.13 -7.99 -13.94
CA ALA A 167 -3.92 -7.24 -12.97
C ALA A 167 -3.54 -5.75 -12.95
N ALA A 168 -2.25 -5.43 -13.06
CA ALA A 168 -1.76 -4.06 -13.13
C ALA A 168 -2.29 -3.33 -14.38
N ASP A 169 -2.28 -4.01 -15.54
CA ASP A 169 -2.84 -3.45 -16.77
C ASP A 169 -4.35 -3.17 -16.66
N LEU A 170 -5.11 -4.10 -16.04
CA LEU A 170 -6.55 -3.93 -15.82
C LEU A 170 -6.85 -2.77 -14.88
N LEU A 171 -6.17 -2.68 -13.73
CA LEU A 171 -6.33 -1.58 -12.77
C LEU A 171 -5.99 -0.22 -13.41
N ARG A 172 -4.91 -0.16 -14.17
CA ARG A 172 -4.48 1.07 -14.86
C ARG A 172 -5.48 1.51 -15.90
N ALA A 173 -5.94 0.60 -16.76
CA ALA A 173 -6.91 0.90 -17.81
C ALA A 173 -8.24 1.38 -17.22
N SER A 174 -8.79 0.65 -16.27
CA SER A 174 -10.05 0.98 -15.62
C SER A 174 -9.96 2.30 -14.83
N ALA A 175 -8.85 2.56 -14.13
CA ALA A 175 -8.63 3.84 -13.46
C ALA A 175 -8.67 5.03 -14.42
N VAL A 176 -8.06 4.90 -15.60
CA VAL A 176 -8.11 5.95 -16.64
C VAL A 176 -9.53 6.14 -17.16
N GLU A 177 -10.24 5.05 -17.45
CA GLU A 177 -11.62 5.07 -17.96
C GLU A 177 -12.57 5.82 -17.02
N HIS A 178 -12.45 5.62 -15.72
CA HIS A 178 -13.28 6.27 -14.70
C HIS A 178 -12.75 7.62 -14.21
N GLY A 179 -11.74 8.19 -14.86
CA GLY A 179 -11.19 9.52 -14.54
C GLY A 179 -10.46 9.60 -13.22
N LEU A 180 -9.86 8.48 -12.81
CA LEU A 180 -8.97 8.36 -11.67
C LEU A 180 -7.51 8.61 -12.10
N ARG A 181 -6.60 8.62 -11.14
CA ARG A 181 -5.17 8.90 -11.34
C ARG A 181 -4.37 7.62 -11.11
N PRO A 182 -4.00 6.87 -12.17
CA PRO A 182 -3.25 5.65 -12.00
C PRO A 182 -1.83 5.92 -11.50
N VAL A 183 -1.41 5.15 -10.51
CA VAL A 183 -0.05 5.15 -9.94
C VAL A 183 0.68 3.91 -10.43
N PRO A 184 1.79 4.04 -11.19
CA PRO A 184 2.51 2.93 -11.79
C PRO A 184 3.41 2.21 -10.77
N LEU A 185 2.78 1.63 -9.75
CA LEU A 185 3.48 0.96 -8.66
C LEU A 185 4.23 -0.28 -9.15
N HIS A 186 3.61 -1.06 -10.06
CA HIS A 186 4.23 -2.24 -10.67
C HIS A 186 5.59 -1.92 -11.29
N ASP A 187 5.61 -0.87 -12.10
CA ASP A 187 6.82 -0.44 -12.80
C ASP A 187 7.85 0.15 -11.83
N ALA A 188 7.41 0.91 -10.82
CA ALA A 188 8.27 1.46 -9.79
C ALA A 188 8.99 0.36 -8.99
N LEU A 189 8.25 -0.70 -8.62
CA LEU A 189 8.83 -1.85 -7.91
C LEU A 189 9.74 -2.69 -8.83
N LYS A 190 9.34 -2.91 -10.08
CA LYS A 190 10.14 -3.64 -11.08
C LYS A 190 11.47 -2.94 -11.35
N ALA A 191 11.50 -1.62 -11.38
CA ALA A 191 12.70 -0.81 -11.58
C ALA A 191 13.75 -0.97 -10.46
N GLN A 192 13.36 -1.44 -9.27
CA GLN A 192 14.29 -1.71 -8.16
C GLN A 192 15.21 -2.92 -8.42
N GLY A 193 14.86 -3.75 -9.40
CA GLY A 193 15.65 -4.91 -9.78
C GLY A 193 15.66 -6.03 -8.73
N TRP A 194 16.49 -7.07 -8.97
CA TRP A 194 16.56 -8.25 -8.10
C TRP A 194 17.06 -7.96 -6.68
N GLN A 195 17.84 -6.90 -6.50
CA GLN A 195 18.37 -6.51 -5.18
C GLN A 195 17.26 -6.10 -4.20
N ALA A 196 16.09 -5.67 -4.72
CA ALA A 196 14.92 -5.35 -3.90
C ALA A 196 14.50 -6.54 -3.02
N MET A 197 14.63 -7.77 -3.53
CA MET A 197 14.29 -8.98 -2.79
C MET A 197 15.04 -9.07 -1.46
N LEU A 198 16.30 -8.65 -1.43
CA LEU A 198 17.17 -8.72 -0.25
C LEU A 198 17.08 -7.49 0.65
N THR A 199 16.56 -6.37 0.14
CA THR A 199 16.70 -5.07 0.81
C THR A 199 15.39 -4.35 1.11
N GLN A 200 14.28 -4.73 0.44
CA GLN A 200 13.03 -3.99 0.50
C GLN A 200 11.85 -4.77 1.09
N PHE A 201 12.05 -6.04 1.47
CA PHE A 201 11.02 -6.86 2.09
C PHE A 201 11.27 -7.05 3.59
N ALA A 202 10.19 -7.23 4.34
CA ALA A 202 10.22 -7.65 5.73
C ALA A 202 10.62 -9.13 5.86
N ALA A 203 10.68 -9.65 7.08
CA ALA A 203 11.14 -11.02 7.34
C ALA A 203 10.24 -12.11 6.73
N ASP A 204 9.01 -11.78 6.37
CA ASP A 204 8.06 -12.68 5.72
C ASP A 204 8.20 -12.75 4.20
N TRP A 205 9.12 -12.01 3.61
CA TRP A 205 9.40 -11.96 2.17
C TRP A 205 8.18 -11.58 1.32
N PHE A 206 7.21 -10.93 1.93
CA PHE A 206 5.96 -10.53 1.28
C PHE A 206 5.67 -9.05 1.47
N HIS A 207 5.65 -8.57 2.70
CA HIS A 207 5.38 -7.17 2.98
C HIS A 207 6.63 -6.30 2.75
N PRO A 208 6.47 -5.07 2.26
CA PRO A 208 7.58 -4.13 2.16
C PRO A 208 8.09 -3.75 3.55
N ASN A 209 9.40 -3.63 3.72
CA ASN A 209 10.00 -3.01 4.89
C ASN A 209 10.06 -1.47 4.71
N ASP A 210 10.71 -0.72 5.62
CA ASP A 210 10.81 0.74 5.53
C ASP A 210 11.36 1.24 4.18
N ARG A 211 12.27 0.48 3.55
CA ARG A 211 12.80 0.83 2.22
C ARG A 211 11.79 0.56 1.12
N GLY A 212 11.10 -0.58 1.21
CA GLY A 212 10.03 -0.92 0.28
C GLY A 212 8.89 0.09 0.36
N HIS A 213 8.46 0.45 1.57
CA HIS A 213 7.42 1.46 1.77
C HIS A 213 7.80 2.84 1.23
N ARG A 214 9.10 3.22 1.23
CA ARG A 214 9.55 4.45 0.55
C ARG A 214 9.32 4.38 -0.96
N VAL A 215 9.61 3.25 -1.61
CA VAL A 215 9.34 3.07 -3.05
C VAL A 215 7.85 3.22 -3.37
N TRP A 216 6.98 2.64 -2.52
CA TRP A 216 5.53 2.83 -2.66
C TRP A 216 5.14 4.30 -2.49
N ALA A 217 5.64 4.97 -1.45
CA ALA A 217 5.37 6.39 -1.23
C ALA A 217 5.89 7.27 -2.39
N ASP A 218 7.05 6.96 -2.95
CA ASP A 218 7.63 7.66 -4.10
C ASP A 218 6.74 7.51 -5.34
N ALA A 219 6.21 6.30 -5.60
CA ALA A 219 5.31 6.05 -6.71
C ALA A 219 4.02 6.88 -6.60
N PHE A 220 3.37 6.91 -5.44
CA PHE A 220 2.21 7.78 -5.19
C PHE A 220 2.57 9.25 -5.28
N TRP A 221 3.66 9.66 -4.62
CA TRP A 221 4.05 11.06 -4.56
C TRP A 221 4.35 11.65 -5.93
N SER A 222 4.95 10.88 -6.82
CA SER A 222 5.21 11.31 -8.20
C SER A 222 3.93 11.71 -8.94
N ARG A 223 2.78 11.12 -8.58
CA ARG A 223 1.48 11.46 -9.18
C ARG A 223 0.74 12.55 -8.43
N ILE A 224 0.88 12.57 -7.10
CA ILE A 224 0.27 13.59 -6.25
C ILE A 224 0.89 14.96 -6.54
N SER A 225 2.22 15.08 -6.51
CA SER A 225 2.93 16.33 -6.76
C SER A 225 2.80 16.84 -8.20
N ALA A 226 2.69 15.94 -9.18
CA ALA A 226 2.49 16.34 -10.58
C ALA A 226 1.07 16.81 -10.91
N ALA A 227 0.09 16.49 -10.07
CA ALA A 227 -1.31 16.80 -10.34
C ALA A 227 -1.80 18.10 -9.72
N ASP A 228 -1.05 18.68 -8.81
CA ASP A 228 -1.47 19.88 -8.07
C ASP A 228 -0.23 20.63 -7.54
N ASP A 229 -0.01 21.84 -8.02
CA ASP A 229 1.12 22.71 -7.64
C ASP A 229 1.17 23.00 -6.12
N ARG A 230 0.06 22.79 -5.40
CA ARG A 230 0.03 22.90 -3.94
C ARG A 230 0.89 21.85 -3.22
N PHE A 231 1.26 20.78 -3.93
CA PHE A 231 2.02 19.64 -3.40
C PHE A 231 3.42 19.49 -4.04
N SER A 232 3.82 20.42 -4.92
CA SER A 232 5.11 20.41 -5.62
C SER A 232 6.24 21.02 -4.78
#